data_f345f86361d508faf4b9c2161d4d8bd2
#
_entry.id   f345f86361d508faf4b9c2161d4d8bd2
#
_cell.length_a   1.000
_cell.length_b   1.000
_cell.length_c   1.000
_cell.angle_alpha   90.00
_cell.angle_beta   90.00
_cell.angle_gamma   90.00
#
_symmetry.space_group_name_H-M   'P 1'
#
loop_
_entity.id
_entity.type
_entity.pdbx_description
1 polymer ?
#
loop_
_entity_poly.entity_id
_entity_poly.type
_entity_poly.pdbx_seq_one_letter_code
_entity_poly.pdbx_strand_id
1 'polypeptide(L)'
;MLHIVRFLPIIICCLLSNAPSFAQSRSATANFTKWIDMPLPQLLKTGNQYQLRDSLQEAQMCFNIVAERGYTSKKREEQLLCVDACMHLWSIYFYTYYDYPRCFDYLNKAREMIEELNVENARVWLGLACMYQTISEECHSHELGSKSLEYYIKAMNAAILSHDEDNTDKAATSVVSMASIQHGLESISNEWKKYEELPDGQPIRKLRHYNKLLYKAYQHQEHQEYDESIALFDQQLRFIDEVEYPRLVYFTIVEKAKVYVKQTHYAKAIDVLHHAEDIADSLHMKDCMLEVYGLLASCHQLSGHHHEYEEYRERSRALEDTLTTYRQMTCINESEFQNEMKQIEREMNEIQQHRQRLLLMTIMISAFAIVVAVFLFILFRQNAKLRHSNRQLYLKNVAMLRAEEACHSEQGKYAGSNLMDNDKQQLLQRIETVINTSDEIYSPDFSVERLAQLTDSKYKYVSQVINEYYDQNFNNFINQYRIKEACKRIDNHRQYANMTIEAIANSVGFRSRSSFFTAFKRITGLTPSEYVRQSHAINSD
;
A
#
# COMPACT_ATOMS: atom_id res chain seq x y z
N MET A 1 2.46 20.73 0.96
CA MET A 1 3.41 21.75 1.44
C MET A 1 3.37 22.02 2.95
N LEU A 2 2.31 21.69 3.69
CA LEU A 2 2.23 21.98 5.15
C LEU A 2 2.80 20.87 6.08
N HIS A 3 3.20 19.72 5.57
CA HIS A 3 3.74 18.62 6.39
C HIS A 3 5.28 18.57 6.48
N ILE A 4 6.00 19.32 5.66
CA ILE A 4 7.47 19.41 5.72
C ILE A 4 7.94 20.25 6.90
N VAL A 5 7.11 21.15 7.41
CA VAL A 5 7.48 22.12 8.47
C VAL A 5 7.48 21.49 9.88
N ARG A 6 6.84 20.35 10.12
CA ARG A 6 6.80 19.70 11.45
C ARG A 6 8.01 18.81 11.78
N PHE A 7 8.79 18.43 10.79
CA PHE A 7 9.99 17.59 10.98
C PHE A 7 11.31 18.35 11.01
N LEU A 8 11.28 19.65 10.72
CA LEU A 8 12.47 20.50 10.77
C LEU A 8 13.18 20.59 12.14
N PRO A 9 12.49 20.57 13.30
CA PRO A 9 13.16 20.68 14.61
C PRO A 9 13.91 19.42 15.01
N ILE A 10 13.48 18.23 14.61
CA ILE A 10 14.14 16.96 14.97
C ILE A 10 15.44 16.80 14.17
N ILE A 11 15.42 17.22 12.90
CA ILE A 11 16.61 17.23 12.04
C ILE A 11 17.65 18.22 12.53
N ILE A 12 17.24 19.34 13.12
CA ILE A 12 18.16 20.39 13.62
C ILE A 12 18.83 19.98 14.93
N CYS A 13 18.18 19.23 15.82
CA CYS A 13 18.79 18.74 17.06
C CYS A 13 19.87 17.68 16.85
N CYS A 14 19.76 16.83 15.82
CA CYS A 14 20.81 15.89 15.43
C CYS A 14 22.01 16.54 14.73
N LEU A 15 21.90 17.81 14.34
CA LEU A 15 22.91 18.53 13.55
C LEU A 15 23.96 19.29 14.37
N LEU A 16 23.91 19.27 15.70
CA LEU A 16 24.77 20.09 16.57
C LEU A 16 25.82 19.31 17.38
N SER A 17 25.98 18.00 17.22
CA SER A 17 27.08 17.25 17.83
C SER A 17 28.22 17.05 16.82
N ASN A 18 29.33 17.70 17.12
CA ASN A 18 30.57 17.65 16.34
C ASN A 18 31.26 16.28 16.45
N ALA A 19 31.08 15.41 15.48
CA ALA A 19 31.93 14.23 15.25
C ALA A 19 32.15 14.04 13.73
N PRO A 20 33.35 13.68 13.26
CA PRO A 20 33.68 13.60 11.82
C PRO A 20 32.93 12.54 11.04
N SER A 21 32.26 11.58 11.70
CA SER A 21 31.38 10.58 11.07
C SER A 21 30.04 11.14 10.56
N PHE A 22 29.64 12.34 11.00
CA PHE A 22 28.34 12.96 10.67
C PHE A 22 28.23 13.54 9.25
N ALA A 23 29.33 13.78 8.56
CA ALA A 23 29.28 14.32 7.20
C ALA A 23 28.84 13.28 6.17
N GLN A 24 29.17 11.99 6.40
CA GLN A 24 28.74 10.88 5.54
C GLN A 24 27.28 10.51 5.77
N SER A 25 26.78 10.55 7.02
CA SER A 25 25.38 10.24 7.32
C SER A 25 24.39 11.26 6.75
N ARG A 26 24.79 12.51 6.54
CA ARG A 26 23.96 13.55 5.91
C ARG A 26 23.63 13.28 4.44
N SER A 27 24.53 12.68 3.71
CA SER A 27 24.30 12.29 2.31
C SER A 27 23.34 11.10 2.22
N ALA A 28 23.46 10.15 3.13
CA ALA A 28 22.60 8.96 3.19
C ALA A 28 21.15 9.31 3.53
N THR A 29 20.90 10.17 4.52
CA THR A 29 19.54 10.60 4.90
C THR A 29 18.84 11.45 3.82
N ALA A 30 19.58 12.29 3.10
CA ALA A 30 19.01 13.08 2.00
C ALA A 30 18.61 12.22 0.79
N ASN A 31 19.31 11.12 0.56
CA ASN A 31 18.99 10.18 -0.50
C ASN A 31 17.87 9.20 -0.11
N PHE A 32 17.66 8.94 1.18
CA PHE A 32 16.73 7.95 1.69
C PHE A 32 15.29 8.19 1.25
N THR A 33 14.78 9.41 1.31
CA THR A 33 13.43 9.76 0.84
C THR A 33 13.24 9.50 -0.65
N LYS A 34 14.31 9.60 -1.44
CA LYS A 34 14.31 9.29 -2.87
C LYS A 34 14.25 7.77 -3.11
N TRP A 35 14.91 6.99 -2.26
CA TRP A 35 14.98 5.53 -2.41
C TRP A 35 13.69 4.83 -2.02
N ILE A 36 12.93 5.37 -1.05
CA ILE A 36 11.66 4.77 -0.60
C ILE A 36 10.65 4.62 -1.74
N ASP A 37 10.55 5.60 -2.62
CA ASP A 37 9.58 5.60 -3.71
C ASP A 37 10.14 4.99 -5.02
N MET A 38 11.44 4.63 -5.03
CA MET A 38 12.10 4.07 -6.21
C MET A 38 11.60 2.65 -6.52
N PRO A 39 11.41 2.27 -7.80
CA PRO A 39 11.12 0.88 -8.19
C PRO A 39 12.21 -0.08 -7.71
N LEU A 40 11.81 -1.27 -7.17
CA LEU A 40 12.76 -2.22 -6.56
C LEU A 40 13.91 -2.64 -7.49
N PRO A 41 13.70 -2.93 -8.80
CA PRO A 41 14.80 -3.27 -9.69
C PRO A 41 15.84 -2.16 -9.83
N GLN A 42 15.39 -0.91 -9.88
CA GLN A 42 16.27 0.25 -9.95
C GLN A 42 17.03 0.48 -8.65
N LEU A 43 16.35 0.28 -7.51
CA LEU A 43 16.96 0.44 -6.19
C LEU A 43 18.01 -0.65 -5.94
N LEU A 44 17.76 -1.89 -6.30
CA LEU A 44 18.74 -2.98 -6.23
C LEU A 44 19.99 -2.64 -7.06
N LYS A 45 19.80 -2.18 -8.31
CA LYS A 45 20.89 -1.72 -9.16
C LYS A 45 21.69 -0.58 -8.55
N THR A 46 21.02 0.34 -7.89
CA THR A 46 21.65 1.47 -7.18
C THR A 46 22.50 0.96 -6.00
N GLY A 47 21.98 0.03 -5.21
CA GLY A 47 22.72 -0.65 -4.14
C GLY A 47 24.00 -1.34 -4.66
N ASN A 48 23.89 -2.07 -5.77
CA ASN A 48 25.06 -2.70 -6.41
C ASN A 48 26.11 -1.67 -6.84
N GLN A 49 25.70 -0.51 -7.36
CA GLN A 49 26.64 0.56 -7.72
C GLN A 49 27.35 1.15 -6.50
N TYR A 50 26.66 1.29 -5.38
CA TYR A 50 27.26 1.73 -4.11
C TYR A 50 28.24 0.68 -3.57
N GLN A 51 27.87 -0.60 -3.60
CA GLN A 51 28.75 -1.70 -3.17
C GLN A 51 30.05 -1.75 -4.00
N LEU A 52 29.96 -1.58 -5.32
CA LEU A 52 31.14 -1.52 -6.20
C LEU A 52 32.04 -0.30 -5.94
N ARG A 53 31.53 0.76 -5.33
CA ARG A 53 32.27 1.97 -4.95
C ARG A 53 32.75 1.95 -3.50
N ASP A 54 32.61 0.83 -2.83
CA ASP A 54 32.91 0.66 -1.40
C ASP A 54 32.08 1.57 -0.47
N SER A 55 30.94 2.07 -0.96
CA SER A 55 30.00 2.87 -0.18
C SER A 55 29.00 1.93 0.50
N LEU A 56 29.48 1.16 1.48
CA LEU A 56 28.75 0.01 2.04
C LEU A 56 27.49 0.43 2.81
N GLN A 57 27.47 1.59 3.47
CA GLN A 57 26.28 2.08 4.20
C GLN A 57 25.12 2.38 3.25
N GLU A 58 25.38 3.09 2.16
CA GLU A 58 24.39 3.39 1.14
C GLU A 58 23.90 2.12 0.45
N ALA A 59 24.81 1.18 0.18
CA ALA A 59 24.47 -0.12 -0.38
C ALA A 59 23.52 -0.91 0.54
N GLN A 60 23.85 -1.01 1.83
CA GLN A 60 23.01 -1.66 2.85
C GLN A 60 21.62 -1.02 2.94
N MET A 61 21.51 0.30 2.95
CA MET A 61 20.24 1.00 2.96
C MET A 61 19.37 0.62 1.76
N CYS A 62 19.94 0.64 0.54
CA CYS A 62 19.25 0.24 -0.66
C CYS A 62 18.76 -1.22 -0.59
N PHE A 63 19.65 -2.14 -0.19
CA PHE A 63 19.30 -3.56 -0.09
C PHE A 63 18.29 -3.86 1.00
N ASN A 64 18.36 -3.19 2.16
CA ASN A 64 17.36 -3.35 3.22
C ASN A 64 15.96 -2.92 2.75
N ILE A 65 15.84 -1.79 2.06
CA ILE A 65 14.55 -1.34 1.51
C ILE A 65 14.01 -2.36 0.49
N VAL A 66 14.90 -2.91 -0.38
CA VAL A 66 14.49 -3.93 -1.36
C VAL A 66 14.04 -5.20 -0.65
N ALA A 67 14.79 -5.66 0.36
CA ALA A 67 14.48 -6.87 1.12
C ALA A 67 13.13 -6.74 1.84
N GLU A 68 12.86 -5.63 2.56
CA GLU A 68 11.61 -5.44 3.29
C GLU A 68 10.39 -5.27 2.37
N ARG A 69 10.52 -4.44 1.34
CA ARG A 69 9.41 -4.23 0.39
C ARG A 69 9.14 -5.46 -0.46
N GLY A 70 10.18 -6.18 -0.87
CA GLY A 70 10.06 -7.41 -1.64
C GLY A 70 9.46 -8.54 -0.82
N TYR A 71 9.84 -8.69 0.46
CA TYR A 71 9.32 -9.70 1.38
C TYR A 71 7.81 -9.58 1.59
N THR A 72 7.30 -8.34 1.70
CA THR A 72 5.86 -8.07 1.90
C THR A 72 5.06 -7.99 0.60
N SER A 73 5.74 -8.07 -0.55
CA SER A 73 5.08 -7.97 -1.86
C SER A 73 4.32 -9.24 -2.22
N LYS A 74 3.22 -9.07 -2.97
CA LYS A 74 2.46 -10.18 -3.58
C LYS A 74 2.92 -10.51 -5.01
N LYS A 75 3.88 -9.75 -5.54
CA LYS A 75 4.40 -9.93 -6.88
C LYS A 75 5.64 -10.82 -6.85
N ARG A 76 5.59 -11.94 -7.55
CA ARG A 76 6.68 -12.91 -7.63
C ARG A 76 8.03 -12.27 -8.01
N GLU A 77 8.03 -11.32 -8.95
CA GLU A 77 9.24 -10.62 -9.39
C GLU A 77 9.88 -9.80 -8.25
N GLU A 78 9.06 -9.10 -7.46
CA GLU A 78 9.53 -8.31 -6.32
C GLU A 78 10.03 -9.20 -5.16
N GLN A 79 9.42 -10.38 -4.98
CA GLN A 79 9.85 -11.39 -4.02
C GLN A 79 11.23 -11.99 -4.40
N LEU A 80 11.49 -12.20 -5.69
CA LEU A 80 12.82 -12.64 -6.16
C LEU A 80 13.89 -11.56 -5.92
N LEU A 81 13.56 -10.28 -6.09
CA LEU A 81 14.47 -9.18 -5.75
C LEU A 81 14.80 -9.12 -4.25
N CYS A 82 13.85 -9.53 -3.37
CA CYS A 82 14.14 -9.72 -1.95
C CYS A 82 15.24 -10.74 -1.72
N VAL A 83 15.19 -11.89 -2.40
CA VAL A 83 16.25 -12.92 -2.28
C VAL A 83 17.61 -12.35 -2.68
N ASP A 84 17.68 -11.64 -3.82
CA ASP A 84 18.94 -11.02 -4.26
C ASP A 84 19.46 -9.99 -3.26
N ALA A 85 18.59 -9.13 -2.74
CA ALA A 85 18.95 -8.14 -1.72
C ALA A 85 19.46 -8.80 -0.42
N CYS A 86 18.79 -9.85 0.03
CA CYS A 86 19.24 -10.63 1.20
C CYS A 86 20.64 -11.25 0.97
N MET A 87 20.92 -11.72 -0.22
CA MET A 87 22.24 -12.27 -0.55
C MET A 87 23.35 -11.20 -0.57
N HIS A 88 23.04 -9.97 -1.03
CA HIS A 88 23.97 -8.85 -0.92
C HIS A 88 24.22 -8.44 0.52
N LEU A 89 23.16 -8.36 1.33
CA LEU A 89 23.27 -8.06 2.76
C LEU A 89 24.08 -9.12 3.49
N TRP A 90 23.78 -10.42 3.26
CA TRP A 90 24.58 -11.50 3.79
C TRP A 90 26.06 -11.34 3.45
N SER A 91 26.41 -11.04 2.19
CA SER A 91 27.81 -10.91 1.81
C SER A 91 28.51 -9.73 2.52
N ILE A 92 27.83 -8.61 2.70
CA ILE A 92 28.37 -7.46 3.42
C ILE A 92 28.57 -7.81 4.91
N TYR A 93 27.57 -8.41 5.55
CA TYR A 93 27.68 -8.78 6.97
C TYR A 93 28.72 -9.87 7.20
N PHE A 94 28.86 -10.81 6.29
CA PHE A 94 29.79 -11.92 6.40
C PHE A 94 31.24 -11.44 6.21
N TYR A 95 31.54 -10.72 5.13
CA TYR A 95 32.93 -10.39 4.77
C TYR A 95 33.44 -9.08 5.40
N THR A 96 32.54 -8.18 5.77
CA THR A 96 32.96 -6.86 6.30
C THR A 96 32.73 -6.75 7.81
N TYR A 97 31.58 -7.19 8.29
CA TYR A 97 31.20 -6.98 9.70
C TYR A 97 31.37 -8.20 10.58
N TYR A 98 31.52 -9.39 10.00
CA TYR A 98 31.60 -10.67 10.73
C TYR A 98 30.43 -10.89 11.69
N ASP A 99 29.23 -10.36 11.34
CA ASP A 99 28.00 -10.46 12.13
C ASP A 99 27.21 -11.71 11.70
N TYR A 100 27.58 -12.83 12.27
CA TYR A 100 26.99 -14.12 11.93
C TYR A 100 25.50 -14.23 12.27
N PRO A 101 24.97 -13.69 13.40
CA PRO A 101 23.55 -13.69 13.65
C PRO A 101 22.74 -13.06 12.51
N ARG A 102 23.15 -11.88 12.03
CA ARG A 102 22.47 -11.23 10.90
C ARG A 102 22.66 -11.96 9.58
N CYS A 103 23.80 -12.56 9.38
CA CYS A 103 23.99 -13.42 8.22
C CYS A 103 22.91 -14.52 8.16
N PHE A 104 22.63 -15.16 9.29
CA PHE A 104 21.58 -16.18 9.38
C PHE A 104 20.19 -15.60 9.18
N ASP A 105 19.90 -14.40 9.70
CA ASP A 105 18.59 -13.76 9.53
C ASP A 105 18.28 -13.51 8.06
N TYR A 106 19.23 -12.94 7.30
CA TYR A 106 19.04 -12.69 5.87
C TYR A 106 19.01 -13.98 5.04
N LEU A 107 19.86 -14.96 5.38
CA LEU A 107 19.85 -16.26 4.69
C LEU A 107 18.56 -17.03 4.96
N ASN A 108 18.03 -17.02 6.19
CA ASN A 108 16.77 -17.66 6.51
C ASN A 108 15.61 -16.97 5.78
N LYS A 109 15.60 -15.63 5.75
CA LYS A 109 14.60 -14.85 5.00
C LYS A 109 14.65 -15.19 3.50
N ALA A 110 15.84 -15.28 2.92
CA ALA A 110 16.02 -15.69 1.53
C ALA A 110 15.56 -17.14 1.30
N ARG A 111 15.89 -18.06 2.22
CA ARG A 111 15.49 -19.47 2.15
C ARG A 111 13.97 -19.61 2.19
N GLU A 112 13.30 -18.99 3.17
CA GLU A 112 11.84 -19.01 3.27
C GLU A 112 11.18 -18.54 1.96
N MET A 113 11.73 -17.48 1.37
CA MET A 113 11.21 -16.92 0.13
C MET A 113 11.39 -17.88 -1.07
N ILE A 114 12.55 -18.51 -1.22
CA ILE A 114 12.76 -19.48 -2.32
C ILE A 114 11.90 -20.74 -2.15
N GLU A 115 11.71 -21.20 -0.91
CA GLU A 115 10.83 -22.32 -0.58
C GLU A 115 9.36 -21.99 -0.89
N GLU A 116 8.86 -20.80 -0.48
CA GLU A 116 7.50 -20.33 -0.78
C GLU A 116 7.25 -20.20 -2.28
N LEU A 117 8.23 -19.67 -3.01
CA LEU A 117 8.15 -19.48 -4.46
C LEU A 117 8.40 -20.78 -5.26
N ASN A 118 8.83 -21.85 -4.58
CA ASN A 118 9.26 -23.10 -5.19
C ASN A 118 10.31 -22.87 -6.31
N VAL A 119 11.39 -22.16 -5.93
CA VAL A 119 12.49 -21.81 -6.83
C VAL A 119 13.80 -22.31 -6.25
N GLU A 120 14.62 -22.97 -7.07
CA GLU A 120 15.97 -23.36 -6.70
C GLU A 120 16.92 -22.15 -6.81
N ASN A 121 17.71 -21.91 -5.77
CA ASN A 121 18.72 -20.84 -5.76
C ASN A 121 20.01 -21.30 -5.09
N ALA A 122 21.00 -21.60 -5.90
CA ALA A 122 22.29 -22.09 -5.45
C ALA A 122 23.01 -21.12 -4.50
N ARG A 123 22.88 -19.80 -4.71
CA ARG A 123 23.56 -18.78 -3.89
C ARG A 123 23.08 -18.81 -2.43
N VAL A 124 21.80 -19.05 -2.20
CA VAL A 124 21.23 -19.15 -0.85
C VAL A 124 21.79 -20.37 -0.11
N TRP A 125 21.84 -21.51 -0.78
CA TRP A 125 22.40 -22.73 -0.21
C TRP A 125 23.92 -22.62 0.02
N LEU A 126 24.66 -21.97 -0.89
CA LEU A 126 26.07 -21.64 -0.70
C LEU A 126 26.30 -20.75 0.52
N GLY A 127 25.48 -19.72 0.70
CA GLY A 127 25.56 -18.83 1.86
C GLY A 127 25.36 -19.58 3.18
N LEU A 128 24.33 -20.43 3.27
CA LEU A 128 24.09 -21.27 4.43
C LEU A 128 25.24 -22.23 4.69
N ALA A 129 25.77 -22.88 3.63
CA ALA A 129 26.91 -23.79 3.75
C ALA A 129 28.16 -23.07 4.29
N CYS A 130 28.48 -21.88 3.78
CA CYS A 130 29.57 -21.05 4.29
C CYS A 130 29.41 -20.72 5.77
N MET A 131 28.18 -20.34 6.20
CA MET A 131 27.93 -20.05 7.61
C MET A 131 28.18 -21.25 8.51
N TYR A 132 27.64 -22.42 8.13
CA TYR A 132 27.84 -23.64 8.91
C TYR A 132 29.31 -24.09 8.91
N GLN A 133 30.04 -23.92 7.81
CA GLN A 133 31.47 -24.18 7.76
C GLN A 133 32.25 -23.30 8.74
N THR A 134 32.03 -21.97 8.67
CA THR A 134 32.74 -21.00 9.52
C THR A 134 32.51 -21.28 11.00
N ILE A 135 31.28 -21.55 11.40
CA ILE A 135 30.97 -21.86 12.80
C ILE A 135 31.52 -23.24 13.19
N SER A 136 31.49 -24.22 12.28
CA SER A 136 32.09 -25.53 12.51
C SER A 136 33.60 -25.44 12.80
N GLU A 137 34.29 -24.60 12.08
CA GLU A 137 35.75 -24.34 12.26
C GLU A 137 35.99 -23.62 13.59
N GLU A 138 35.22 -22.58 13.93
CA GLU A 138 35.35 -21.82 15.18
C GLU A 138 35.01 -22.67 16.41
N CYS A 139 33.98 -23.50 16.35
CA CYS A 139 33.51 -24.32 17.47
C CYS A 139 34.12 -25.74 17.49
N HIS A 140 34.93 -26.10 16.50
CA HIS A 140 35.46 -27.47 16.29
C HIS A 140 34.35 -28.52 16.27
N SER A 141 33.20 -28.21 15.63
CA SER A 141 32.02 -29.07 15.62
C SER A 141 31.88 -29.87 14.34
N HIS A 142 32.12 -31.19 14.44
CA HIS A 142 31.92 -32.09 13.30
C HIS A 142 30.49 -32.15 12.80
N GLU A 143 29.50 -32.01 13.69
CA GLU A 143 28.07 -31.96 13.32
C GLU A 143 27.74 -30.77 12.40
N LEU A 144 28.25 -29.58 12.74
CA LEU A 144 28.06 -28.39 11.93
C LEU A 144 28.81 -28.50 10.59
N GLY A 145 29.99 -29.13 10.56
CA GLY A 145 30.71 -29.41 9.34
C GLY A 145 29.96 -30.36 8.40
N SER A 146 29.36 -31.41 8.94
CA SER A 146 28.48 -32.31 8.18
C SER A 146 27.28 -31.60 7.58
N LYS A 147 26.67 -30.69 8.35
CA LYS A 147 25.56 -29.85 7.89
C LYS A 147 25.98 -28.85 6.80
N SER A 148 27.20 -28.31 6.91
CA SER A 148 27.78 -27.49 5.85
C SER A 148 27.91 -28.29 4.55
N LEU A 149 28.44 -29.50 4.61
CA LEU A 149 28.56 -30.38 3.43
C LEU A 149 27.19 -30.64 2.78
N GLU A 150 26.16 -30.92 3.60
CA GLU A 150 24.80 -31.10 3.08
C GLU A 150 24.31 -29.88 2.28
N TYR A 151 24.51 -28.66 2.80
CA TYR A 151 24.12 -27.45 2.10
C TYR A 151 24.97 -27.15 0.85
N TYR A 152 26.27 -27.48 0.86
CA TYR A 152 27.10 -27.38 -0.36
C TYR A 152 26.61 -28.34 -1.45
N ILE A 153 26.24 -29.57 -1.10
CA ILE A 153 25.64 -30.52 -2.03
C ILE A 153 24.30 -29.99 -2.57
N LYS A 154 23.42 -29.42 -1.71
CA LYS A 154 22.19 -28.77 -2.16
C LYS A 154 22.48 -27.62 -3.14
N ALA A 155 23.46 -26.79 -2.84
CA ALA A 155 23.87 -25.69 -3.71
C ALA A 155 24.34 -26.19 -5.09
N MET A 156 25.18 -27.20 -5.10
CA MET A 156 25.67 -27.80 -6.34
C MET A 156 24.53 -28.39 -7.18
N ASN A 157 23.62 -29.14 -6.58
CA ASN A 157 22.46 -29.71 -7.26
C ASN A 157 21.52 -28.62 -7.81
N ALA A 158 21.24 -27.58 -7.02
CA ALA A 158 20.42 -26.45 -7.45
C ALA A 158 21.04 -25.66 -8.61
N ALA A 159 22.37 -25.48 -8.58
CA ALA A 159 23.12 -24.85 -9.65
C ALA A 159 23.12 -25.68 -10.95
N ILE A 160 23.28 -27.00 -10.85
CA ILE A 160 23.19 -27.92 -11.99
C ILE A 160 21.78 -27.83 -12.62
N LEU A 161 20.71 -27.87 -11.80
CA LEU A 161 19.33 -27.79 -12.27
C LEU A 161 18.99 -26.46 -12.94
N SER A 162 19.55 -25.36 -12.44
CA SER A 162 19.34 -24.02 -13.02
C SER A 162 20.31 -23.68 -14.16
N HIS A 163 21.21 -24.58 -14.54
CA HIS A 163 22.28 -24.33 -15.51
C HIS A 163 23.19 -23.14 -15.12
N ASP A 164 23.36 -22.91 -13.83
CA ASP A 164 24.26 -21.90 -13.28
C ASP A 164 25.67 -22.50 -13.13
N GLU A 165 26.41 -22.48 -14.21
CA GLU A 165 27.72 -23.14 -14.26
C GLU A 165 28.73 -22.56 -13.27
N ASP A 166 28.70 -21.24 -13.01
CA ASP A 166 29.63 -20.58 -12.08
C ASP A 166 29.38 -21.01 -10.63
N ASN A 167 28.13 -21.03 -10.19
CA ASN A 167 27.81 -21.52 -8.86
C ASN A 167 27.93 -23.05 -8.76
N THR A 168 27.74 -23.79 -9.84
CA THR A 168 28.02 -25.23 -9.91
C THR A 168 29.48 -25.49 -9.60
N ASP A 169 30.41 -24.82 -10.30
CA ASP A 169 31.86 -25.04 -10.15
C ASP A 169 32.35 -24.55 -8.76
N LYS A 170 31.82 -23.41 -8.23
CA LYS A 170 32.13 -22.94 -6.86
C LYS A 170 31.63 -23.91 -5.78
N ALA A 171 30.43 -24.41 -5.91
CA ALA A 171 29.86 -25.38 -4.97
C ALA A 171 30.67 -26.70 -5.00
N ALA A 172 31.06 -27.18 -6.19
CA ALA A 172 31.84 -28.38 -6.33
C ALA A 172 33.21 -28.30 -5.62
N THR A 173 33.88 -27.14 -5.70
CA THR A 173 35.13 -26.89 -4.94
C THR A 173 34.90 -27.11 -3.45
N SER A 174 33.88 -26.51 -2.90
CA SER A 174 33.54 -26.59 -1.46
C SER A 174 33.05 -27.99 -1.07
N VAL A 175 32.27 -28.66 -1.91
CA VAL A 175 31.82 -30.06 -1.68
C VAL A 175 33.01 -30.99 -1.51
N VAL A 176 33.98 -30.91 -2.46
CA VAL A 176 35.18 -31.77 -2.42
C VAL A 176 36.03 -31.48 -1.19
N SER A 177 36.27 -30.20 -0.90
CA SER A 177 37.07 -29.80 0.27
C SER A 177 36.40 -30.22 1.61
N MET A 178 35.10 -29.99 1.78
CA MET A 178 34.41 -30.39 2.98
C MET A 178 34.29 -31.90 3.14
N ALA A 179 34.02 -32.62 2.06
CA ALA A 179 33.96 -34.08 2.10
C ALA A 179 35.30 -34.69 2.56
N SER A 180 36.44 -34.18 2.04
CA SER A 180 37.77 -34.67 2.44
C SER A 180 38.04 -34.47 3.95
N ILE A 181 37.46 -33.44 4.56
CA ILE A 181 37.63 -33.15 6.00
C ILE A 181 36.65 -33.93 6.87
N GLN A 182 35.40 -34.07 6.42
CA GLN A 182 34.31 -34.58 7.25
C GLN A 182 34.10 -36.09 7.18
N HIS A 183 33.89 -36.64 6.01
CA HIS A 183 33.42 -38.02 5.82
C HIS A 183 34.17 -38.81 4.77
N GLY A 184 35.18 -38.22 4.13
CA GLY A 184 35.86 -38.77 2.97
C GLY A 184 35.08 -38.63 1.65
N LEU A 185 35.78 -38.81 0.55
CA LEU A 185 35.24 -38.61 -0.79
C LEU A 185 34.19 -39.64 -1.21
N GLU A 186 34.17 -40.81 -0.58
CA GLU A 186 33.17 -41.84 -0.85
C GLU A 186 31.77 -41.33 -0.53
N SER A 187 31.64 -40.47 0.50
CA SER A 187 30.37 -39.88 0.92
C SER A 187 29.64 -39.03 -0.14
N ILE A 188 30.40 -38.54 -1.11
CA ILE A 188 29.88 -37.67 -2.18
C ILE A 188 29.97 -38.31 -3.58
N SER A 189 30.28 -39.60 -3.67
CA SER A 189 30.55 -40.27 -4.93
C SER A 189 29.44 -40.16 -5.98
N ASN A 190 28.16 -40.21 -5.55
CA ASN A 190 27.00 -40.07 -6.42
C ASN A 190 26.82 -38.63 -6.95
N GLU A 191 27.00 -37.66 -6.08
CA GLU A 191 26.90 -36.22 -6.40
C GLU A 191 28.07 -35.80 -7.29
N TRP A 192 29.28 -36.29 -6.97
CA TRP A 192 30.45 -36.01 -7.77
C TRP A 192 30.33 -36.58 -9.18
N LYS A 193 29.80 -37.79 -9.36
CA LYS A 193 29.58 -38.39 -10.67
C LYS A 193 28.69 -37.49 -11.56
N LYS A 194 27.61 -36.91 -11.00
CA LYS A 194 26.75 -35.95 -11.74
C LYS A 194 27.55 -34.74 -12.20
N TYR A 195 28.42 -34.21 -11.33
CA TYR A 195 29.26 -33.07 -11.66
C TYR A 195 30.34 -33.44 -12.74
N GLU A 196 30.96 -34.60 -12.63
CA GLU A 196 31.98 -35.08 -13.54
C GLU A 196 31.46 -35.31 -14.97
N GLU A 197 30.17 -35.72 -15.09
CA GLU A 197 29.48 -35.93 -16.36
C GLU A 197 29.14 -34.61 -17.08
N LEU A 198 29.23 -33.45 -16.40
CA LEU A 198 28.99 -32.16 -17.03
C LEU A 198 30.03 -31.84 -18.11
N PRO A 199 29.64 -31.24 -19.25
CA PRO A 199 30.56 -30.86 -20.32
C PRO A 199 31.59 -29.84 -19.81
N ASP A 200 32.84 -30.02 -20.26
CA ASP A 200 33.92 -29.12 -19.84
C ASP A 200 33.82 -27.69 -20.39
N GLY A 201 32.86 -27.45 -21.29
CA GLY A 201 32.65 -26.16 -21.95
C GLY A 201 33.68 -25.88 -23.08
N GLN A 202 33.39 -24.86 -23.89
CA GLN A 202 34.38 -24.36 -24.90
C GLN A 202 34.36 -22.82 -24.83
N PRO A 203 35.46 -22.18 -24.39
CA PRO A 203 36.73 -22.77 -23.91
C PRO A 203 36.54 -23.58 -22.62
N ILE A 204 37.48 -24.50 -22.34
CA ILE A 204 37.46 -25.32 -21.12
C ILE A 204 37.38 -24.42 -19.91
N ARG A 205 36.37 -24.68 -19.05
CA ARG A 205 36.18 -23.92 -17.81
C ARG A 205 37.31 -24.25 -16.82
N LYS A 206 38.17 -23.24 -16.55
CA LYS A 206 39.35 -23.41 -15.69
C LYS A 206 38.96 -23.99 -14.32
N LEU A 207 37.88 -23.48 -13.70
CA LEU A 207 37.45 -23.94 -12.39
C LEU A 207 36.92 -25.38 -12.40
N ARG A 208 36.26 -25.81 -13.48
CA ARG A 208 35.81 -27.20 -13.63
C ARG A 208 36.99 -28.17 -13.74
N HIS A 209 37.98 -27.82 -14.54
CA HIS A 209 39.20 -28.62 -14.64
C HIS A 209 39.95 -28.66 -13.30
N TYR A 210 40.08 -27.51 -12.63
CA TYR A 210 40.66 -27.41 -11.30
C TYR A 210 39.98 -28.36 -10.31
N ASN A 211 38.64 -28.37 -10.24
CA ASN A 211 37.87 -29.24 -9.34
C ASN A 211 38.12 -30.74 -9.62
N LYS A 212 38.19 -31.13 -10.88
CA LYS A 212 38.49 -32.53 -11.25
C LYS A 212 39.90 -32.95 -10.79
N LEU A 213 40.88 -32.06 -10.84
CA LEU A 213 42.20 -32.31 -10.29
C LEU A 213 42.19 -32.34 -8.75
N LEU A 214 41.43 -31.43 -8.12
CA LEU A 214 41.30 -31.39 -6.66
C LEU A 214 40.72 -32.68 -6.10
N TYR A 215 39.66 -33.18 -6.70
CA TYR A 215 39.02 -34.43 -6.28
C TYR A 215 40.03 -35.60 -6.36
N LYS A 216 40.79 -35.71 -7.47
CA LYS A 216 41.83 -36.74 -7.63
C LYS A 216 42.97 -36.58 -6.62
N ALA A 217 43.38 -35.33 -6.34
CA ALA A 217 44.43 -35.07 -5.37
C ALA A 217 44.03 -35.56 -3.96
N TYR A 218 42.79 -35.33 -3.54
CA TYR A 218 42.31 -35.85 -2.27
C TYR A 218 42.06 -37.36 -2.27
N GLN A 219 41.66 -37.97 -3.42
CA GLN A 219 41.61 -39.43 -3.56
C GLN A 219 42.96 -40.06 -3.29
N HIS A 220 44.03 -39.52 -3.88
CA HIS A 220 45.41 -40.01 -3.64
C HIS A 220 45.83 -39.78 -2.18
N GLN A 221 45.39 -38.69 -1.52
CA GLN A 221 45.66 -38.49 -0.08
C GLN A 221 44.99 -39.56 0.78
N GLU A 222 43.73 -39.93 0.49
CA GLU A 222 43.01 -41.00 1.21
C GLU A 222 43.72 -42.36 1.10
N HIS A 223 44.34 -42.61 -0.03
CA HIS A 223 45.16 -43.81 -0.26
C HIS A 223 46.63 -43.67 0.21
N GLN A 224 46.98 -42.52 0.85
CA GLN A 224 48.37 -42.20 1.28
C GLN A 224 49.38 -42.10 0.15
N GLU A 225 48.90 -41.88 -1.08
CA GLU A 225 49.72 -41.67 -2.28
C GLU A 225 50.06 -40.18 -2.40
N TYR A 226 50.91 -39.70 -1.50
CA TYR A 226 51.15 -38.27 -1.30
C TYR A 226 51.90 -37.61 -2.44
N ASP A 227 52.83 -38.33 -3.12
CA ASP A 227 53.58 -37.77 -4.24
C ASP A 227 52.69 -37.53 -5.45
N GLU A 228 51.72 -38.40 -5.70
CA GLU A 228 50.71 -38.26 -6.74
C GLU A 228 49.80 -37.07 -6.46
N SER A 229 49.38 -36.91 -5.18
CA SER A 229 48.60 -35.77 -4.76
C SER A 229 49.34 -34.44 -4.99
N ILE A 230 50.64 -34.38 -4.61
CA ILE A 230 51.49 -33.20 -4.82
C ILE A 230 51.62 -32.88 -6.31
N ALA A 231 51.80 -33.90 -7.16
CA ALA A 231 51.90 -33.72 -8.62
C ALA A 231 50.61 -33.11 -9.20
N LEU A 232 49.43 -33.49 -8.67
CA LEU A 232 48.14 -32.92 -9.07
C LEU A 232 47.97 -31.47 -8.60
N PHE A 233 48.41 -31.13 -7.38
CA PHE A 233 48.44 -29.72 -6.92
C PHE A 233 49.39 -28.88 -7.78
N ASP A 234 50.55 -29.41 -8.16
CA ASP A 234 51.46 -28.75 -9.11
C ASP A 234 50.84 -28.57 -10.49
N GLN A 235 50.01 -29.50 -10.93
CA GLN A 235 49.24 -29.36 -12.17
C GLN A 235 48.17 -28.25 -12.04
N GLN A 236 47.45 -28.17 -10.93
CA GLN A 236 46.49 -27.09 -10.65
C GLN A 236 47.18 -25.73 -10.71
N LEU A 237 48.32 -25.55 -9.99
CA LEU A 237 49.08 -24.30 -9.96
C LEU A 237 49.62 -23.86 -11.32
N ARG A 238 49.81 -24.78 -12.25
CA ARG A 238 50.19 -24.46 -13.66
C ARG A 238 48.98 -24.00 -14.49
N PHE A 239 47.78 -24.37 -14.10
CA PHE A 239 46.59 -24.15 -14.89
C PHE A 239 45.79 -22.92 -14.44
N ILE A 240 45.79 -22.59 -13.13
CA ILE A 240 45.16 -21.38 -12.57
C ILE A 240 46.19 -20.24 -12.53
N ASP A 241 45.69 -19.03 -12.80
CA ASP A 241 46.47 -17.81 -12.77
C ASP A 241 46.28 -17.09 -11.41
N GLU A 242 47.42 -16.69 -10.81
CA GLU A 242 47.40 -16.04 -9.48
C GLU A 242 46.66 -14.71 -9.50
N VAL A 243 46.68 -13.98 -10.59
CA VAL A 243 45.96 -12.70 -10.71
C VAL A 243 44.46 -12.92 -10.87
N GLU A 244 44.08 -13.95 -11.62
CA GLU A 244 42.66 -14.26 -11.88
C GLU A 244 42.00 -15.00 -10.70
N TYR A 245 42.75 -15.91 -10.05
CA TYR A 245 42.23 -16.78 -8.98
C TYR A 245 43.16 -16.84 -7.75
N PRO A 246 43.49 -15.71 -7.12
CA PRO A 246 44.49 -15.68 -6.06
C PRO A 246 44.11 -16.53 -4.84
N ARG A 247 42.84 -16.56 -4.46
CA ARG A 247 42.36 -17.41 -3.35
C ARG A 247 42.51 -18.91 -3.66
N LEU A 248 42.30 -19.34 -4.89
CA LEU A 248 42.49 -20.75 -5.28
C LEU A 248 43.95 -21.13 -5.30
N VAL A 249 44.84 -20.25 -5.79
CA VAL A 249 46.28 -20.45 -5.72
C VAL A 249 46.74 -20.57 -4.27
N TYR A 250 46.36 -19.63 -3.41
CA TYR A 250 46.61 -19.70 -1.97
C TYR A 250 46.14 -21.03 -1.39
N PHE A 251 44.87 -21.41 -1.61
CA PHE A 251 44.28 -22.66 -1.10
C PHE A 251 45.08 -23.89 -1.58
N THR A 252 45.44 -23.95 -2.87
CA THR A 252 46.20 -25.08 -3.43
C THR A 252 47.60 -25.20 -2.80
N ILE A 253 48.28 -24.07 -2.56
CA ILE A 253 49.59 -24.03 -1.90
C ILE A 253 49.49 -24.53 -0.46
N VAL A 254 48.48 -24.08 0.28
CA VAL A 254 48.23 -24.50 1.66
C VAL A 254 47.93 -25.98 1.74
N GLU A 255 47.07 -26.51 0.88
CA GLU A 255 46.78 -27.95 0.83
C GLU A 255 48.01 -28.78 0.46
N LYS A 256 48.82 -28.32 -0.48
CA LYS A 256 50.12 -28.94 -0.82
C LYS A 256 51.06 -28.94 0.39
N ALA A 257 51.13 -27.83 1.15
CA ALA A 257 51.90 -27.74 2.38
C ALA A 257 51.45 -28.76 3.44
N LYS A 258 50.12 -28.88 3.63
CA LYS A 258 49.54 -29.89 4.54
C LYS A 258 49.94 -31.32 4.16
N VAL A 259 50.04 -31.63 2.86
CA VAL A 259 50.55 -32.94 2.40
C VAL A 259 52.02 -33.12 2.73
N TYR A 260 52.88 -32.09 2.52
CA TYR A 260 54.28 -32.15 2.94
C TYR A 260 54.43 -32.37 4.46
N VAL A 261 53.56 -31.75 5.28
CA VAL A 261 53.54 -31.99 6.73
C VAL A 261 53.20 -33.47 7.04
N LYS A 262 52.22 -34.06 6.34
CA LYS A 262 51.90 -35.49 6.48
C LYS A 262 53.05 -36.40 6.12
N GLN A 263 53.89 -36.00 5.15
CA GLN A 263 55.15 -36.71 4.77
C GLN A 263 56.32 -36.38 5.69
N THR A 264 56.14 -35.56 6.74
CA THR A 264 57.21 -35.04 7.61
C THR A 264 58.30 -34.21 6.88
N HIS A 265 58.01 -33.73 5.68
CA HIS A 265 58.87 -32.87 4.88
C HIS A 265 58.70 -31.38 5.24
N TYR A 266 58.93 -31.02 6.51
CA TYR A 266 58.66 -29.69 7.07
C TYR A 266 59.36 -28.55 6.34
N ALA A 267 60.61 -28.75 5.90
CA ALA A 267 61.36 -27.73 5.14
C ALA A 267 60.64 -27.36 3.83
N LYS A 268 60.12 -28.38 3.09
CA LYS A 268 59.35 -28.12 1.87
C LYS A 268 58.01 -27.47 2.16
N ALA A 269 57.37 -27.84 3.28
CA ALA A 269 56.13 -27.20 3.71
C ALA A 269 56.35 -25.71 4.03
N ILE A 270 57.40 -25.37 4.77
CA ILE A 270 57.78 -23.98 5.07
C ILE A 270 58.03 -23.18 3.78
N ASP A 271 58.78 -23.73 2.84
CA ASP A 271 59.08 -23.05 1.57
C ASP A 271 57.83 -22.66 0.79
N VAL A 272 56.86 -23.57 0.64
CA VAL A 272 55.63 -23.27 -0.07
C VAL A 272 54.67 -22.39 0.75
N LEU A 273 54.70 -22.46 2.09
CA LEU A 273 53.87 -21.60 2.96
C LEU A 273 54.32 -20.13 2.93
N HIS A 274 55.60 -19.83 2.74
CA HIS A 274 56.05 -18.45 2.53
C HIS A 274 55.43 -17.84 1.26
N HIS A 275 55.27 -18.61 0.20
CA HIS A 275 54.55 -18.11 -0.99
C HIS A 275 53.06 -17.85 -0.67
N ALA A 276 52.40 -18.70 0.13
CA ALA A 276 51.04 -18.45 0.59
C ALA A 276 50.95 -17.21 1.49
N GLU A 277 51.97 -16.97 2.36
CA GLU A 277 52.10 -15.75 3.18
C GLU A 277 52.14 -14.50 2.29
N ASP A 278 52.98 -14.48 1.27
CA ASP A 278 53.11 -13.37 0.31
C ASP A 278 51.78 -13.06 -0.40
N ILE A 279 51.05 -14.07 -0.85
CA ILE A 279 49.75 -13.92 -1.49
C ILE A 279 48.72 -13.33 -0.48
N ALA A 280 48.66 -13.89 0.72
CA ALA A 280 47.72 -13.45 1.75
C ALA A 280 48.00 -12.01 2.18
N ASP A 281 49.27 -11.62 2.30
CA ASP A 281 49.67 -10.25 2.67
C ASP A 281 49.35 -9.26 1.54
N SER A 282 49.73 -9.56 0.30
CA SER A 282 49.46 -8.70 -0.86
C SER A 282 48.00 -8.35 -1.07
N LEU A 283 47.10 -9.26 -0.70
CA LEU A 283 45.65 -9.13 -0.84
C LEU A 283 44.95 -8.75 0.47
N HIS A 284 45.69 -8.54 1.52
CA HIS A 284 45.20 -8.21 2.87
C HIS A 284 44.18 -9.22 3.40
N MET A 285 44.35 -10.51 3.07
CA MET A 285 43.46 -11.61 3.49
C MET A 285 43.83 -12.05 4.93
N LYS A 286 43.36 -11.34 5.92
CA LYS A 286 43.74 -11.55 7.34
C LYS A 286 43.37 -12.93 7.87
N ASP A 287 42.27 -13.52 7.42
CA ASP A 287 41.85 -14.89 7.71
C ASP A 287 42.89 -15.91 7.20
N CYS A 288 43.31 -15.75 5.97
CA CYS A 288 44.36 -16.58 5.34
C CYS A 288 45.74 -16.39 6.02
N MET A 289 46.10 -15.15 6.38
CA MET A 289 47.35 -14.89 7.11
C MET A 289 47.38 -15.62 8.44
N LEU A 290 46.23 -15.66 9.18
CA LEU A 290 46.13 -16.35 10.45
C LEU A 290 46.36 -17.85 10.30
N GLU A 291 45.75 -18.46 9.26
CA GLU A 291 45.97 -19.89 8.94
C GLU A 291 47.43 -20.19 8.62
N VAL A 292 48.06 -19.39 7.74
CA VAL A 292 49.46 -19.58 7.36
C VAL A 292 50.41 -19.42 8.54
N TYR A 293 50.22 -18.43 9.39
CA TYR A 293 51.07 -18.26 10.60
C TYR A 293 50.93 -19.45 11.54
N GLY A 294 49.72 -19.99 11.74
CA GLY A 294 49.49 -21.21 12.50
C GLY A 294 50.23 -22.43 11.93
N LEU A 295 50.19 -22.59 10.58
CA LEU A 295 50.87 -23.68 9.90
C LEU A 295 52.42 -23.53 9.93
N LEU A 296 52.92 -22.31 9.69
CA LEU A 296 54.36 -22.03 9.81
C LEU A 296 54.87 -22.27 11.22
N ALA A 297 54.18 -21.76 12.25
CA ALA A 297 54.52 -22.03 13.64
C ALA A 297 54.60 -23.55 13.90
N SER A 298 53.59 -24.30 13.45
CA SER A 298 53.56 -25.77 13.62
C SER A 298 54.72 -26.46 12.92
N CYS A 299 55.04 -26.06 11.69
CA CYS A 299 56.17 -26.63 10.93
C CYS A 299 57.52 -26.31 11.59
N HIS A 300 57.72 -25.08 12.08
CA HIS A 300 58.95 -24.70 12.80
C HIS A 300 59.08 -25.44 14.14
N GLN A 301 57.98 -25.61 14.85
CA GLN A 301 57.99 -26.41 16.10
C GLN A 301 58.41 -27.86 15.85
N LEU A 302 57.83 -28.50 14.82
CA LEU A 302 58.13 -29.87 14.44
C LEU A 302 59.55 -30.06 13.86
N SER A 303 60.11 -28.97 13.30
CA SER A 303 61.52 -28.94 12.80
C SER A 303 62.55 -28.59 13.87
N GLY A 304 62.11 -28.25 15.11
CA GLY A 304 62.99 -27.84 16.20
C GLY A 304 63.51 -26.38 16.10
N HIS A 305 62.92 -25.58 15.25
CA HIS A 305 63.27 -24.15 15.04
C HIS A 305 62.51 -23.27 16.05
N HIS A 306 62.99 -23.23 17.32
CA HIS A 306 62.28 -22.60 18.40
C HIS A 306 62.11 -21.09 18.29
N HIS A 307 63.05 -20.36 17.65
CA HIS A 307 63.00 -18.94 17.47
C HIS A 307 61.86 -18.57 16.48
N GLU A 308 61.84 -19.16 15.35
CA GLU A 308 60.85 -18.97 14.27
C GLU A 308 59.44 -19.40 14.75
N TYR A 309 59.36 -20.49 15.53
CA TYR A 309 58.12 -20.92 16.16
C TYR A 309 57.53 -19.83 17.04
N GLU A 310 58.32 -19.23 17.97
CA GLU A 310 57.83 -18.16 18.85
C GLU A 310 57.47 -16.91 18.04
N GLU A 311 58.21 -16.58 17.01
CA GLU A 311 57.92 -15.43 16.12
C GLU A 311 56.57 -15.58 15.44
N TYR A 312 56.33 -16.71 14.75
CA TYR A 312 55.05 -16.93 14.06
C TYR A 312 53.89 -17.08 15.02
N ARG A 313 54.12 -17.65 16.20
CA ARG A 313 53.10 -17.73 17.25
C ARG A 313 52.71 -16.35 17.79
N GLU A 314 53.66 -15.45 17.94
CA GLU A 314 53.42 -14.07 18.35
C GLU A 314 52.69 -13.30 17.25
N ARG A 315 53.08 -13.41 15.98
CA ARG A 315 52.38 -12.84 14.82
C ARG A 315 50.93 -13.32 14.75
N SER A 316 50.70 -14.62 14.92
CA SER A 316 49.36 -15.21 14.93
C SER A 316 48.48 -14.60 16.04
N ARG A 317 49.01 -14.52 17.29
CA ARG A 317 48.30 -13.92 18.41
C ARG A 317 47.97 -12.45 18.20
N ALA A 318 48.96 -11.65 17.76
CA ALA A 318 48.76 -10.24 17.49
C ALA A 318 47.68 -10.00 16.43
N LEU A 319 47.64 -10.85 15.39
CA LEU A 319 46.62 -10.78 14.36
C LEU A 319 45.26 -11.21 14.88
N GLU A 320 45.17 -12.26 15.70
CA GLU A 320 43.92 -12.73 16.34
C GLU A 320 43.35 -11.66 17.27
N ASP A 321 44.18 -11.02 18.10
CA ASP A 321 43.79 -9.91 18.96
C ASP A 321 43.25 -8.72 18.13
N THR A 322 43.94 -8.42 17.02
CA THR A 322 43.52 -7.37 16.09
C THR A 322 42.16 -7.68 15.46
N LEU A 323 41.96 -8.92 14.99
CA LEU A 323 40.69 -9.36 14.40
C LEU A 323 39.56 -9.34 15.42
N THR A 324 39.84 -9.77 16.67
CA THR A 324 38.85 -9.74 17.75
C THR A 324 38.45 -8.31 18.08
N THR A 325 39.43 -7.41 18.20
CA THR A 325 39.18 -5.97 18.45
C THR A 325 38.39 -5.34 17.28
N TYR A 326 38.77 -5.66 16.03
CA TYR A 326 38.07 -5.18 14.84
C TYR A 326 36.62 -5.68 14.80
N ARG A 327 36.38 -6.98 15.07
CA ARG A 327 35.03 -7.56 15.17
C ARG A 327 34.19 -6.85 16.23
N GLN A 328 34.76 -6.58 17.43
CA GLN A 328 34.08 -5.87 18.50
C GLN A 328 33.74 -4.43 18.11
N MET A 329 34.68 -3.69 17.53
CA MET A 329 34.43 -2.31 17.08
C MET A 329 33.39 -2.24 15.97
N THR A 330 33.47 -3.19 15.03
CA THR A 330 32.51 -3.28 13.94
C THR A 330 31.10 -3.60 14.46
N CYS A 331 30.99 -4.49 15.45
CA CYS A 331 29.70 -4.77 16.11
C CYS A 331 29.10 -3.55 16.82
N ILE A 332 29.93 -2.68 17.43
CA ILE A 332 29.45 -1.46 18.09
C ILE A 332 28.93 -0.47 17.05
N ASN A 333 29.74 -0.15 16.04
CA ASN A 333 29.36 0.76 14.96
C ASN A 333 28.12 0.24 14.21
N GLU A 334 28.04 -1.05 14.00
CA GLU A 334 26.91 -1.69 13.36
C GLU A 334 25.67 -1.64 14.24
N SER A 335 25.80 -1.78 15.55
CA SER A 335 24.68 -1.65 16.50
C SER A 335 24.09 -0.23 16.46
N GLU A 336 24.92 0.80 16.38
CA GLU A 336 24.47 2.19 16.22
C GLU A 336 23.73 2.37 14.89
N PHE A 337 24.33 1.93 13.78
CA PHE A 337 23.70 1.97 12.46
C PHE A 337 22.36 1.23 12.41
N GLN A 338 22.27 0.05 13.06
CA GLN A 338 21.01 -0.71 13.13
C GLN A 338 19.94 -0.04 13.99
N ASN A 339 20.34 0.66 15.02
CA ASN A 339 19.38 1.45 15.81
C ASN A 339 18.82 2.61 14.95
N GLU A 340 19.66 3.27 14.17
CA GLU A 340 19.21 4.29 13.21
C GLU A 340 18.29 3.66 12.14
N MET A 341 18.65 2.50 11.58
CA MET A 341 17.82 1.79 10.60
C MET A 341 16.46 1.37 11.17
N LYS A 342 16.42 0.85 12.40
CA LYS A 342 15.15 0.54 13.09
C LYS A 342 14.31 1.78 13.34
N GLN A 343 14.92 2.90 13.64
CA GLN A 343 14.21 4.16 13.80
C GLN A 343 13.61 4.62 12.48
N ILE A 344 14.37 4.56 11.40
CA ILE A 344 13.92 4.87 10.03
C ILE A 344 12.78 3.94 9.60
N GLU A 345 12.88 2.64 9.90
CA GLU A 345 11.83 1.65 9.62
C GLU A 345 10.53 1.97 10.37
N ARG A 346 10.61 2.37 11.65
CA ARG A 346 9.44 2.81 12.42
C ARG A 346 8.79 4.04 11.81
N GLU A 347 9.59 5.03 11.43
CA GLU A 347 9.10 6.24 10.76
C GLU A 347 8.44 5.90 9.40
N MET A 348 9.02 4.98 8.64
CA MET A 348 8.41 4.47 7.39
C MET A 348 7.05 3.82 7.64
N ASN A 349 6.96 2.94 8.63
CA ASN A 349 5.73 2.26 8.97
C ASN A 349 4.65 3.24 9.44
N GLU A 350 5.02 4.27 10.21
CA GLU A 350 4.11 5.34 10.61
C GLU A 350 3.61 6.16 9.41
N ILE A 351 4.51 6.53 8.49
CA ILE A 351 4.15 7.24 7.25
C ILE A 351 3.21 6.38 6.39
N GLN A 352 3.49 5.10 6.27
CA GLN A 352 2.66 4.18 5.49
C GLN A 352 1.27 3.99 6.10
N GLN A 353 1.19 3.84 7.44
CA GLN A 353 -0.09 3.81 8.15
C GLN A 353 -0.86 5.13 8.02
N HIS A 354 -0.16 6.25 8.07
CA HIS A 354 -0.79 7.56 7.89
C HIS A 354 -1.33 7.74 6.47
N ARG A 355 -0.59 7.30 5.44
CA ARG A 355 -1.08 7.24 4.04
C ARG A 355 -2.34 6.39 3.90
N GLN A 356 -2.37 5.21 4.50
CA GLN A 356 -3.55 4.34 4.47
C GLN A 356 -4.77 4.98 5.15
N ARG A 357 -4.57 5.64 6.31
CA ARG A 357 -5.65 6.37 7.00
C ARG A 357 -6.19 7.52 6.15
N LEU A 358 -5.32 8.31 5.52
CA LEU A 358 -5.73 9.39 4.61
C LEU A 358 -6.51 8.85 3.41
N LEU A 359 -6.10 7.73 2.83
CA LEU A 359 -6.79 7.08 1.72
C LEU A 359 -8.20 6.62 2.13
N LEU A 360 -8.34 6.01 3.31
CA LEU A 360 -9.64 5.63 3.87
C LEU A 360 -10.52 6.85 4.14
N MET A 361 -9.97 7.93 4.69
CA MET A 361 -10.70 9.19 4.91
C MET A 361 -11.20 9.80 3.59
N THR A 362 -10.38 9.83 2.55
CA THR A 362 -10.79 10.36 1.23
C THR A 362 -11.88 9.50 0.59
N ILE A 363 -11.84 8.19 0.74
CA ILE A 363 -12.90 7.29 0.29
C ILE A 363 -14.20 7.54 1.06
N MET A 364 -14.13 7.69 2.38
CA MET A 364 -15.29 7.98 3.23
C MET A 364 -15.94 9.33 2.88
N ILE A 365 -15.13 10.38 2.66
CA ILE A 365 -15.62 11.71 2.27
C ILE A 365 -16.28 11.65 0.88
N SER A 366 -15.68 10.96 -0.09
CA SER A 366 -16.25 10.80 -1.42
C SER A 366 -17.56 9.99 -1.39
N ALA A 367 -17.63 8.93 -0.61
CA ALA A 367 -18.86 8.16 -0.43
C ALA A 367 -19.96 9.02 0.21
N PHE A 368 -19.63 9.82 1.23
CA PHE A 368 -20.57 10.75 1.84
C PHE A 368 -21.06 11.81 0.85
N ALA A 369 -20.17 12.38 0.05
CA ALA A 369 -20.51 13.35 -0.99
C ALA A 369 -21.48 12.76 -2.03
N ILE A 370 -21.29 11.50 -2.44
CA ILE A 370 -22.20 10.79 -3.34
C ILE A 370 -23.59 10.62 -2.70
N VAL A 371 -23.65 10.23 -1.43
CA VAL A 371 -24.94 10.09 -0.71
C VAL A 371 -25.67 11.42 -0.65
N VAL A 372 -24.98 12.52 -0.33
CA VAL A 372 -25.54 13.87 -0.32
C VAL A 372 -26.03 14.28 -1.71
N ALA A 373 -25.26 14.01 -2.75
CA ALA A 373 -25.64 14.31 -4.13
C ALA A 373 -26.91 13.56 -4.55
N VAL A 374 -27.00 12.26 -4.23
CA VAL A 374 -28.19 11.44 -4.49
C VAL A 374 -29.40 11.98 -3.73
N PHE A 375 -29.22 12.35 -2.46
CA PHE A 375 -30.30 12.93 -1.65
C PHE A 375 -30.79 14.26 -2.24
N LEU A 376 -29.88 15.15 -2.63
CA LEU A 376 -30.23 16.41 -3.29
C LEU A 376 -30.95 16.18 -4.62
N PHE A 377 -30.52 15.20 -5.39
CA PHE A 377 -31.18 14.82 -6.64
C PHE A 377 -32.62 14.33 -6.40
N ILE A 378 -32.82 13.50 -5.38
CA ILE A 378 -34.17 13.04 -5.01
C ILE A 378 -35.06 14.22 -4.60
N LEU A 379 -34.54 15.14 -3.77
CA LEU A 379 -35.27 16.36 -3.38
C LEU A 379 -35.61 17.22 -4.58
N PHE A 380 -34.67 17.41 -5.50
CA PHE A 380 -34.89 18.18 -6.72
C PHE A 380 -35.99 17.54 -7.57
N ARG A 381 -35.96 16.23 -7.75
CA ARG A 381 -36.98 15.47 -8.50
C ARG A 381 -38.37 15.54 -7.85
N GLN A 382 -38.46 15.45 -6.52
CA GLN A 382 -39.71 15.62 -5.78
C GLN A 382 -40.24 17.04 -5.94
N ASN A 383 -39.39 18.05 -5.85
CA ASN A 383 -39.78 19.46 -5.99
C ASN A 383 -40.28 19.76 -7.43
N ALA A 384 -39.65 19.18 -8.43
CA ALA A 384 -40.08 19.29 -9.84
C ALA A 384 -41.46 18.64 -10.05
N LYS A 385 -41.70 17.46 -9.46
CA LYS A 385 -43.02 16.78 -9.51
C LYS A 385 -44.11 17.59 -8.80
N LEU A 386 -43.78 18.17 -7.66
CA LEU A 386 -44.72 19.03 -6.91
C LEU A 386 -45.07 20.28 -7.72
N ARG A 387 -44.10 20.95 -8.35
CA ARG A 387 -44.33 22.11 -9.21
C ARG A 387 -45.26 21.78 -10.38
N HIS A 388 -45.04 20.62 -11.00
CA HIS A 388 -45.88 20.16 -12.10
C HIS A 388 -47.31 19.88 -11.65
N SER A 389 -47.52 19.23 -10.51
CA SER A 389 -48.82 18.97 -9.92
C SER A 389 -49.55 20.28 -9.57
N ASN A 390 -48.85 21.23 -8.96
CA ASN A 390 -49.42 22.54 -8.61
C ASN A 390 -49.84 23.33 -9.85
N ARG A 391 -49.05 23.25 -10.96
CA ARG A 391 -49.42 23.88 -12.23
C ARG A 391 -50.71 23.26 -12.81
N GLN A 392 -50.82 21.94 -12.78
CA GLN A 392 -52.05 21.28 -13.26
C GLN A 392 -53.28 21.63 -12.43
N LEU A 393 -53.17 21.71 -11.10
CA LEU A 393 -54.23 22.14 -10.22
C LEU A 393 -54.67 23.59 -10.51
N TYR A 394 -53.72 24.50 -10.72
CA TYR A 394 -54.01 25.87 -11.10
C TYR A 394 -54.78 25.93 -12.42
N LEU A 395 -54.29 25.26 -13.48
CA LEU A 395 -54.94 25.23 -14.80
C LEU A 395 -56.38 24.68 -14.70
N LYS A 396 -56.57 23.61 -13.90
CA LYS A 396 -57.89 23.05 -13.64
C LYS A 396 -58.84 24.06 -12.96
N ASN A 397 -58.34 24.79 -11.96
CA ASN A 397 -59.16 25.83 -11.27
C ASN A 397 -59.55 26.97 -12.25
N VAL A 398 -58.61 27.45 -13.09
CA VAL A 398 -58.92 28.48 -14.10
C VAL A 398 -59.92 27.95 -15.13
N ALA A 399 -59.78 26.72 -15.59
CA ALA A 399 -60.73 26.12 -16.54
C ALA A 399 -62.16 25.98 -15.92
N MET A 400 -62.26 25.57 -14.65
CA MET A 400 -63.55 25.52 -13.94
C MET A 400 -64.20 26.90 -13.82
N LEU A 401 -63.45 27.93 -13.43
CA LEU A 401 -63.95 29.28 -13.32
C LEU A 401 -64.49 29.80 -14.67
N ARG A 402 -63.79 29.57 -15.78
CA ARG A 402 -64.19 29.95 -17.12
C ARG A 402 -65.44 29.18 -17.61
N ALA A 403 -65.54 27.87 -17.27
CA ALA A 403 -66.67 27.05 -17.66
C ALA A 403 -67.97 27.50 -16.90
N GLU A 404 -67.84 27.85 -15.61
CA GLU A 404 -68.98 28.40 -14.83
C GLU A 404 -69.44 29.76 -15.37
N GLU A 405 -68.54 30.64 -15.77
CA GLU A 405 -68.87 31.89 -16.41
C GLU A 405 -69.61 31.70 -17.74
N ALA A 406 -69.22 30.70 -18.52
CA ALA A 406 -69.91 30.37 -19.78
C ALA A 406 -71.31 29.77 -19.54
N CYS A 407 -71.46 28.88 -18.53
CA CYS A 407 -72.75 28.29 -18.19
C CYS A 407 -73.76 29.32 -17.62
N HIS A 408 -73.31 30.34 -16.89
CA HIS A 408 -74.19 31.41 -16.42
C HIS A 408 -74.76 32.27 -17.56
N SER A 409 -74.14 32.28 -18.72
CA SER A 409 -74.67 32.97 -19.89
C SER A 409 -75.75 32.19 -20.64
N GLU A 410 -75.93 30.90 -20.41
CA GLU A 410 -76.91 30.03 -21.08
C GLU A 410 -78.13 29.60 -20.23
N GLN A 411 -78.11 29.74 -18.89
CA GLN A 411 -79.19 29.28 -18.03
C GLN A 411 -80.39 30.27 -17.91
N GLY A 412 -80.86 30.80 -19.02
CA GLY A 412 -82.07 31.56 -19.13
C GLY A 412 -83.34 30.74 -19.53
N LYS A 413 -83.23 29.39 -19.63
CA LYS A 413 -84.36 28.58 -20.10
C LYS A 413 -84.35 27.20 -19.47
N TYR A 414 -85.06 26.99 -18.37
CA TYR A 414 -85.79 25.75 -18.07
C TYR A 414 -86.30 25.84 -16.62
N ALA A 415 -87.54 26.34 -16.49
CA ALA A 415 -88.42 26.21 -15.31
C ALA A 415 -89.47 25.18 -15.69
N GLY A 416 -89.44 24.01 -15.12
CA GLY A 416 -90.48 22.98 -15.32
C GLY A 416 -90.67 22.08 -14.12
N SER A 417 -91.74 22.38 -13.34
CA SER A 417 -92.64 21.50 -12.56
C SER A 417 -92.02 20.58 -11.48
N ASN A 418 -92.30 20.94 -10.18
CA ASN A 418 -93.07 20.04 -9.32
C ASN A 418 -93.70 20.82 -8.12
N LEU A 419 -94.99 20.64 -7.92
CA LEU A 419 -95.94 21.36 -7.06
C LEU A 419 -95.88 20.90 -5.59
N MET A 420 -94.82 21.06 -4.86
CA MET A 420 -94.74 21.02 -3.38
C MET A 420 -93.52 21.70 -2.75
N ASP A 421 -92.66 22.29 -3.57
CA ASP A 421 -91.41 22.91 -3.13
C ASP A 421 -91.29 24.38 -3.63
N ASN A 422 -92.40 24.97 -4.07
CA ASN A 422 -92.42 26.26 -4.75
C ASN A 422 -91.82 27.41 -3.88
N ASP A 423 -92.07 27.42 -2.60
CA ASP A 423 -91.52 28.47 -1.71
C ASP A 423 -89.98 28.30 -1.50
N LYS A 424 -89.52 27.06 -1.39
CA LYS A 424 -88.08 26.81 -1.27
C LYS A 424 -87.35 27.09 -2.58
N GLN A 425 -87.90 26.72 -3.75
CA GLN A 425 -87.33 27.00 -5.06
C GLN A 425 -87.32 28.52 -5.33
N GLN A 426 -88.36 29.26 -4.96
CA GLN A 426 -88.37 30.72 -5.08
C GLN A 426 -87.38 31.38 -4.15
N LEU A 427 -87.18 30.86 -2.94
CA LEU A 427 -86.15 31.35 -2.03
C LEU A 427 -84.77 31.05 -2.55
N LEU A 428 -84.55 29.85 -3.07
CA LEU A 428 -83.28 29.48 -3.71
C LEU A 428 -82.94 30.44 -4.85
N GLN A 429 -83.86 30.69 -5.77
CA GLN A 429 -83.68 31.62 -6.87
C GLN A 429 -83.39 33.05 -6.39
N ARG A 430 -84.03 33.53 -5.32
CA ARG A 430 -83.72 34.83 -4.69
C ARG A 430 -82.33 34.85 -4.08
N ILE A 431 -81.90 33.73 -3.40
CA ILE A 431 -80.56 33.58 -2.88
C ILE A 431 -79.54 33.66 -4.01
N GLU A 432 -79.71 32.87 -5.09
CA GLU A 432 -78.83 32.88 -6.24
C GLU A 432 -78.77 34.26 -6.89
N THR A 433 -79.88 34.95 -7.03
CA THR A 433 -79.92 36.32 -7.53
C THR A 433 -79.07 37.27 -6.71
N VAL A 434 -79.28 37.27 -5.37
CA VAL A 434 -78.48 38.10 -4.49
C VAL A 434 -77.01 37.77 -4.53
N ILE A 435 -76.63 36.48 -4.53
CA ILE A 435 -75.23 36.05 -4.59
C ILE A 435 -74.57 36.50 -5.89
N ASN A 436 -75.27 36.46 -6.98
CA ASN A 436 -74.69 36.77 -8.31
C ASN A 436 -74.72 38.27 -8.65
N THR A 437 -75.57 39.10 -7.98
CA THR A 437 -75.73 40.50 -8.33
C THR A 437 -75.34 41.50 -7.22
N SER A 438 -75.15 41.05 -5.98
CA SER A 438 -74.82 41.92 -4.87
C SER A 438 -73.37 41.83 -4.46
N ASP A 439 -72.65 42.93 -4.47
CA ASP A 439 -71.31 43.05 -3.93
C ASP A 439 -71.24 42.97 -2.40
N GLU A 440 -72.39 42.97 -1.71
CA GLU A 440 -72.39 42.83 -0.28
C GLU A 440 -71.83 41.52 0.25
N ILE A 441 -71.85 40.46 -0.55
CA ILE A 441 -71.23 39.16 -0.21
C ILE A 441 -69.72 39.25 0.08
N TYR A 442 -69.09 40.27 -0.44
CA TYR A 442 -67.66 40.56 -0.21
C TYR A 442 -67.42 41.47 0.99
N SER A 443 -68.44 41.85 1.67
CA SER A 443 -68.33 42.56 2.97
C SER A 443 -67.91 41.56 4.08
N PRO A 444 -66.97 41.91 4.96
CA PRO A 444 -66.64 41.10 6.13
C PRO A 444 -67.80 40.84 7.08
N ASP A 445 -68.82 41.72 7.08
CA ASP A 445 -69.98 41.67 7.92
C ASP A 445 -71.21 40.97 7.31
N PHE A 446 -71.02 40.41 6.08
CA PHE A 446 -72.12 39.70 5.43
C PHE A 446 -72.41 38.37 6.17
N SER A 447 -73.64 38.29 6.66
CA SER A 447 -74.14 37.19 7.50
C SER A 447 -75.36 36.50 6.89
N VAL A 448 -75.79 35.37 7.46
CA VAL A 448 -77.00 34.68 7.04
C VAL A 448 -78.25 35.54 7.34
N GLU A 449 -78.23 36.36 8.39
CA GLU A 449 -79.27 37.31 8.70
C GLU A 449 -79.38 38.39 7.64
N ARG A 450 -78.24 38.90 7.14
CA ARG A 450 -78.18 39.88 6.05
C ARG A 450 -78.74 39.33 4.76
N LEU A 451 -78.36 38.10 4.42
CA LEU A 451 -78.87 37.40 3.22
C LEU A 451 -80.38 37.17 3.37
N ALA A 452 -80.87 36.86 4.56
CA ALA A 452 -82.26 36.68 4.83
C ALA A 452 -83.06 37.99 4.62
N GLN A 453 -82.54 39.15 5.05
CA GLN A 453 -83.12 40.46 4.79
C GLN A 453 -83.20 40.78 3.29
N LEU A 454 -82.11 40.49 2.52
CA LEU A 454 -82.03 40.73 1.07
C LEU A 454 -82.99 39.85 0.28
N THR A 455 -83.32 38.67 0.81
CA THR A 455 -84.19 37.68 0.15
C THR A 455 -85.63 37.74 0.69
N ASP A 456 -85.94 38.70 1.57
CA ASP A 456 -87.24 38.85 2.25
C ASP A 456 -87.69 37.53 2.84
N SER A 457 -86.83 36.94 3.71
CA SER A 457 -87.03 35.63 4.31
C SER A 457 -86.49 35.59 5.76
N LYS A 458 -86.80 34.52 6.47
CA LYS A 458 -86.19 34.31 7.80
C LYS A 458 -84.87 33.56 7.67
N TYR A 459 -83.85 33.96 8.47
CA TYR A 459 -82.53 33.36 8.46
C TYR A 459 -82.57 31.82 8.57
N LYS A 460 -83.52 31.26 9.35
CA LYS A 460 -83.65 29.80 9.50
C LYS A 460 -84.00 29.12 8.16
N TYR A 461 -84.83 29.70 7.33
CA TYR A 461 -85.17 29.14 6.01
C TYR A 461 -84.02 29.30 5.01
N VAL A 462 -83.33 30.43 5.03
CA VAL A 462 -82.15 30.64 4.20
C VAL A 462 -81.06 29.59 4.53
N SER A 463 -80.79 29.37 5.83
CA SER A 463 -79.86 28.36 6.27
C SER A 463 -80.27 26.95 5.86
N GLN A 464 -81.58 26.65 6.01
CA GLN A 464 -82.09 25.33 5.60
C GLN A 464 -82.01 25.11 4.10
N VAL A 465 -82.39 26.04 3.28
CA VAL A 465 -82.30 25.95 1.82
C VAL A 465 -80.82 25.76 1.36
N ILE A 466 -79.88 26.53 1.92
CA ILE A 466 -78.47 26.37 1.60
C ILE A 466 -77.96 24.96 1.97
N ASN A 467 -78.31 24.49 3.17
CA ASN A 467 -77.90 23.14 3.61
C ASN A 467 -78.55 22.03 2.73
N GLU A 468 -79.81 22.13 2.39
CA GLU A 468 -80.51 21.12 1.62
C GLU A 468 -80.08 21.06 0.15
N TYR A 469 -79.89 22.22 -0.48
CA TYR A 469 -79.55 22.26 -1.92
C TYR A 469 -78.06 22.21 -2.24
N TYR A 470 -77.17 22.74 -1.34
CA TYR A 470 -75.74 22.79 -1.55
C TYR A 470 -74.95 21.88 -0.62
N ASP A 471 -75.62 21.13 0.27
CA ASP A 471 -74.96 20.23 1.25
C ASP A 471 -73.86 20.95 2.04
N GLN A 472 -74.06 22.22 2.36
CA GLN A 472 -73.10 23.09 3.04
C GLN A 472 -73.75 24.05 4.02
N ASN A 473 -72.97 24.41 5.06
CA ASN A 473 -73.38 25.53 5.89
C ASN A 473 -73.15 26.86 5.17
N PHE A 474 -73.87 27.94 5.65
CA PHE A 474 -73.79 29.27 5.08
C PHE A 474 -72.33 29.76 4.89
N ASN A 475 -71.48 29.58 5.90
CA ASN A 475 -70.06 30.03 5.80
C ASN A 475 -69.29 29.34 4.72
N ASN A 476 -69.48 28.06 4.57
CA ASN A 476 -68.84 27.30 3.49
C ASN A 476 -69.37 27.70 2.12
N PHE A 477 -70.62 27.88 1.98
CA PHE A 477 -71.32 28.36 0.80
C PHE A 477 -70.77 29.72 0.33
N ILE A 478 -70.82 30.73 1.22
CA ILE A 478 -70.29 32.06 0.89
C ILE A 478 -68.77 32.03 0.60
N ASN A 479 -68.01 31.27 1.36
CA ASN A 479 -66.58 31.18 1.13
C ASN A 479 -66.23 30.62 -0.26
N GLN A 480 -67.06 29.78 -0.88
CA GLN A 480 -66.85 29.36 -2.27
C GLN A 480 -66.87 30.56 -3.23
N TYR A 481 -67.85 31.40 -3.14
CA TYR A 481 -67.94 32.60 -4.00
C TYR A 481 -66.83 33.60 -3.71
N ARG A 482 -66.52 33.83 -2.44
CA ARG A 482 -65.39 34.69 -2.05
C ARG A 482 -64.06 34.22 -2.56
N ILE A 483 -63.80 32.91 -2.51
CA ILE A 483 -62.53 32.34 -3.04
C ILE A 483 -62.52 32.37 -4.55
N LYS A 484 -63.65 32.11 -5.23
CA LYS A 484 -63.73 32.26 -6.69
C LYS A 484 -63.40 33.69 -7.11
N GLU A 485 -63.95 34.69 -6.42
CA GLU A 485 -63.63 36.08 -6.67
C GLU A 485 -62.17 36.41 -6.35
N ALA A 486 -61.61 35.86 -5.26
CA ALA A 486 -60.20 36.02 -4.96
C ALA A 486 -59.30 35.47 -6.09
N CYS A 487 -59.62 34.28 -6.65
CA CYS A 487 -58.92 33.73 -7.79
C CYS A 487 -58.97 34.66 -9.01
N LYS A 488 -60.15 35.20 -9.33
CA LYS A 488 -60.31 36.18 -10.43
C LYS A 488 -59.49 37.45 -10.22
N ARG A 489 -59.46 37.97 -8.98
CA ARG A 489 -58.62 39.13 -8.62
C ARG A 489 -57.14 38.83 -8.75
N ILE A 490 -56.71 37.64 -8.31
CA ILE A 490 -55.30 37.18 -8.48
C ILE A 490 -54.94 37.07 -9.96
N ASP A 491 -55.81 36.53 -10.80
CA ASP A 491 -55.57 36.36 -12.23
C ASP A 491 -55.66 37.65 -13.04
N ASN A 492 -56.37 38.69 -12.50
CA ASN A 492 -56.45 40.01 -13.12
C ASN A 492 -55.27 40.90 -12.72
N HIS A 493 -54.11 40.62 -13.30
CA HIS A 493 -52.85 41.36 -13.08
C HIS A 493 -52.91 42.83 -13.42
N ARG A 494 -53.81 43.25 -14.33
CA ARG A 494 -53.91 44.67 -14.72
C ARG A 494 -54.47 45.53 -13.60
N GLN A 495 -55.43 45.00 -12.81
CA GLN A 495 -56.15 45.77 -11.81
C GLN A 495 -55.59 45.52 -10.39
N TYR A 496 -55.12 44.32 -10.08
CA TYR A 496 -54.76 43.87 -8.74
C TYR A 496 -53.30 43.50 -8.52
N ALA A 497 -52.41 43.78 -9.53
CA ALA A 497 -50.99 43.40 -9.47
C ALA A 497 -50.24 43.89 -8.23
N ASN A 498 -50.64 45.04 -7.68
CA ASN A 498 -49.99 45.67 -6.53
C ASN A 498 -50.63 45.28 -5.17
N MET A 499 -51.65 44.45 -5.19
CA MET A 499 -52.30 44.02 -3.94
C MET A 499 -51.58 42.85 -3.29
N THR A 500 -51.38 42.94 -2.00
CA THR A 500 -50.90 41.80 -1.21
C THR A 500 -51.99 40.72 -1.11
N ILE A 501 -51.59 39.47 -0.86
CA ILE A 501 -52.55 38.37 -0.61
C ILE A 501 -53.51 38.72 0.52
N GLU A 502 -53.06 39.45 1.52
CA GLU A 502 -53.88 39.94 2.64
C GLU A 502 -54.88 41.02 2.21
N ALA A 503 -54.42 41.92 1.35
CA ALA A 503 -55.34 42.94 0.79
C ALA A 503 -56.42 42.28 -0.08
N ILE A 504 -56.08 41.26 -0.87
CA ILE A 504 -57.06 40.47 -1.64
C ILE A 504 -58.05 39.76 -0.71
N ALA A 505 -57.54 39.07 0.35
CA ALA A 505 -58.40 38.40 1.33
C ALA A 505 -59.41 39.34 1.98
N ASN A 506 -58.94 40.50 2.39
CA ASN A 506 -59.79 41.53 2.97
C ASN A 506 -60.82 42.08 1.95
N SER A 507 -60.43 42.29 0.73
CA SER A 507 -61.28 42.80 -0.35
C SER A 507 -62.40 41.84 -0.77
N VAL A 508 -62.27 40.54 -0.47
CA VAL A 508 -63.32 39.54 -0.71
C VAL A 508 -64.01 39.08 0.54
N GLY A 509 -63.86 39.81 1.64
CA GLY A 509 -64.72 39.69 2.86
C GLY A 509 -64.14 38.70 3.92
N PHE A 510 -62.91 38.36 3.91
CA PHE A 510 -62.28 37.58 4.99
C PHE A 510 -61.70 38.51 6.07
N ARG A 511 -62.03 38.25 7.34
CA ARG A 511 -61.56 39.02 8.51
C ARG A 511 -60.18 38.61 8.99
N SER A 512 -59.72 37.39 8.66
CA SER A 512 -58.43 36.89 9.07
C SER A 512 -57.71 36.15 7.94
N ARG A 513 -56.38 36.32 7.90
CA ARG A 513 -55.50 35.65 6.96
C ARG A 513 -55.60 34.12 7.07
N SER A 514 -55.72 33.59 8.31
CA SER A 514 -55.77 32.13 8.54
C SER A 514 -57.05 31.50 7.98
N SER A 515 -58.21 32.16 8.16
CA SER A 515 -59.47 31.66 7.59
C SER A 515 -59.47 31.70 6.07
N PHE A 516 -58.91 32.76 5.47
CA PHE A 516 -58.73 32.86 4.02
C PHE A 516 -57.83 31.74 3.49
N PHE A 517 -56.62 31.54 4.08
CA PHE A 517 -55.67 30.50 3.63
C PHE A 517 -56.29 29.10 3.72
N THR A 518 -57.02 28.80 4.81
CA THR A 518 -57.67 27.51 5.00
C THR A 518 -58.78 27.28 3.96
N ALA A 519 -59.65 28.27 3.76
CA ALA A 519 -60.72 28.19 2.77
C ALA A 519 -60.16 28.10 1.34
N PHE A 520 -59.17 28.92 1.03
CA PHE A 520 -58.56 28.95 -0.29
C PHE A 520 -57.93 27.59 -0.64
N LYS A 521 -57.10 27.01 0.25
CA LYS A 521 -56.48 25.71 0.07
C LYS A 521 -57.50 24.57 -0.04
N ARG A 522 -58.57 24.64 0.79
CA ARG A 522 -59.64 23.62 0.73
C ARG A 522 -60.37 23.65 -0.62
N ILE A 523 -60.64 24.83 -1.19
CA ILE A 523 -61.46 24.99 -2.40
C ILE A 523 -60.58 24.78 -3.66
N THR A 524 -59.38 25.36 -3.70
CA THR A 524 -58.53 25.33 -4.89
C THR A 524 -57.49 24.19 -4.90
N GLY A 525 -57.22 23.56 -3.76
CA GLY A 525 -56.14 22.60 -3.56
C GLY A 525 -54.74 23.24 -3.43
N LEU A 526 -54.61 24.55 -3.66
CA LEU A 526 -53.36 25.32 -3.60
C LEU A 526 -53.42 26.34 -2.46
N THR A 527 -52.27 26.66 -1.89
CA THR A 527 -52.18 27.84 -1.03
C THR A 527 -52.30 29.11 -1.86
N PRO A 528 -52.78 30.23 -1.31
CA PRO A 528 -52.83 31.50 -2.04
C PRO A 528 -51.50 31.90 -2.67
N SER A 529 -50.38 31.69 -1.95
CA SER A 529 -49.06 32.00 -2.42
C SER A 529 -48.63 31.11 -3.61
N GLU A 530 -49.01 29.84 -3.59
CA GLU A 530 -48.76 28.91 -4.71
C GLU A 530 -49.59 29.27 -5.94
N TYR A 531 -50.86 29.65 -5.71
CA TYR A 531 -51.75 30.08 -6.78
C TYR A 531 -51.25 31.36 -7.45
N VAL A 532 -50.90 32.40 -6.68
CA VAL A 532 -50.28 33.64 -7.19
C VAL A 532 -49.03 33.34 -8.01
N ARG A 533 -48.14 32.47 -7.51
CA ARG A 533 -46.92 32.08 -8.23
C ARG A 533 -47.23 31.40 -9.58
N GLN A 534 -48.24 30.55 -9.64
CA GLN A 534 -48.64 29.89 -10.90
C GLN A 534 -49.31 30.88 -11.86
N SER A 535 -50.16 31.78 -11.35
CA SER A 535 -50.80 32.84 -12.13
C SER A 535 -49.77 33.75 -12.75
N HIS A 536 -48.76 34.20 -12.01
CA HIS A 536 -47.66 35.01 -12.52
C HIS A 536 -46.84 34.25 -13.57
N ALA A 537 -46.49 32.97 -13.34
CA ALA A 537 -45.69 32.18 -14.25
C ALA A 537 -46.37 31.99 -15.62
N ILE A 538 -47.71 31.85 -15.64
CA ILE A 538 -48.45 31.61 -16.89
C ILE A 538 -48.72 32.91 -17.67
N ASN A 539 -48.87 34.03 -16.94
CA ASN A 539 -49.11 35.33 -17.59
C ASN A 539 -47.80 36.03 -18.02
N SER A 540 -46.64 35.49 -17.67
CA SER A 540 -45.33 36.00 -18.07
C SER A 540 -44.75 35.26 -19.31
N ASP A 541 -45.34 34.10 -19.66
CA ASP A 541 -45.10 33.38 -20.92
C ASP A 541 -46.10 33.86 -22.00
#